data_81ffa22d95b5f69b75fbbfefd5f7ebf1
#
_entry.id   81ffa22d95b5f69b75fbbfefd5f7ebf1
#
_cell.length_a   1.000
_cell.length_b   1.000
_cell.length_c   1.000
_cell.angle_alpha   90.00
_cell.angle_beta   90.00
_cell.angle_gamma   90.00
#
_symmetry.space_group_name_H-M   'P 1'
#
loop_
_entity.id
_entity.type
_entity.pdbx_description
1 polymer ?
#
loop_
_entity_poly.entity_id
_entity_poly.type
_entity_poly.pdbx_seq_one_letter_code
_entity_poly.pdbx_strand_id
1 'polypeptide(L)'
;MINTILVEDDLYIQKHFVDCLAADGEFHLVGVFRDAFEAEKHCNATVKLVLMDVQTQHKHSGLAAAERIKKAFPQIKIVVATSLVDPEVLQRA
;
A
#
# COMPACT_ATOMS: atom_id res chain seq x y z
N MET A 1 -10.54 -11.46 9.39
CA MET A 1 -9.26 -10.73 9.23
C MET A 1 -9.20 -10.04 7.87
N ILE A 2 -8.55 -8.91 7.83
CA ILE A 2 -8.41 -8.13 6.61
C ILE A 2 -7.10 -8.51 5.93
N ASN A 3 -7.16 -9.19 4.80
CA ASN A 3 -5.97 -9.56 4.04
C ASN A 3 -5.38 -8.30 3.41
N THR A 4 -4.15 -7.98 3.80
CA THR A 4 -3.52 -6.70 3.53
C THR A 4 -2.20 -6.88 2.79
N ILE A 5 -1.97 -6.04 1.79
CA ILE A 5 -0.67 -5.91 1.13
C ILE A 5 -0.08 -4.57 1.51
N LEU A 6 1.21 -4.58 1.86
CA LEU A 6 1.96 -3.36 2.16
C LEU A 6 2.96 -3.09 1.04
N VAL A 7 2.98 -1.86 0.56
CA VAL A 7 3.96 -1.39 -0.42
C VAL A 7 4.76 -0.27 0.19
N GLU A 8 6.06 -0.51 0.40
CA GLU A 8 6.96 0.47 0.98
C GLU A 8 8.40 0.13 0.60
N ASP A 9 9.11 1.08 0.00
CA ASP A 9 10.47 0.85 -0.46
C ASP A 9 11.55 1.10 0.59
N ASP A 10 11.25 1.88 1.62
CA ASP A 10 12.16 2.12 2.74
C ASP A 10 12.02 0.99 3.75
N LEU A 11 13.08 0.21 3.94
CA LEU A 11 13.03 -0.96 4.80
C LEU A 11 12.78 -0.62 6.27
N TYR A 12 13.23 0.53 6.73
CA TYR A 12 13.01 0.96 8.09
C TYR A 12 11.53 1.30 8.32
N ILE A 13 10.94 2.06 7.40
CA ILE A 13 9.53 2.42 7.47
C ILE A 13 8.65 1.19 7.27
N GLN A 14 9.05 0.30 6.37
CA GLN A 14 8.36 -0.96 6.13
C GLN A 14 8.23 -1.77 7.42
N LYS A 15 9.32 -1.89 8.17
CA LYS A 15 9.31 -2.60 9.46
C LYS A 15 8.35 -1.94 10.44
N HIS A 16 8.32 -0.63 10.48
CA HIS A 16 7.41 0.10 11.35
C HIS A 16 5.94 -0.23 11.04
N PHE A 17 5.56 -0.21 9.78
CA PHE A 17 4.20 -0.56 9.37
C PHE A 17 3.87 -2.02 9.67
N VAL A 18 4.82 -2.94 9.41
CA VAL A 18 4.62 -4.35 9.70
C VAL A 18 4.34 -4.55 11.18
N ASP A 19 5.12 -3.91 12.04
CA ASP A 19 4.93 -4.02 13.49
C ASP A 19 3.59 -3.44 13.92
N CYS A 20 3.19 -2.30 13.36
CA CYS A 20 1.90 -1.67 13.68
C CYS A 20 0.72 -2.55 13.25
N LEU A 21 0.79 -3.12 12.07
CA LEU A 21 -0.28 -3.99 11.56
C LEU A 21 -0.38 -5.28 12.37
N ALA A 22 0.76 -5.84 12.75
CA ALA A 22 0.78 -7.06 13.56
C ALA A 22 0.18 -6.83 14.95
N ALA A 23 0.40 -5.64 15.53
CA ALA A 23 -0.10 -5.31 16.85
C ALA A 23 -1.63 -5.16 16.88
N ASP A 24 -2.25 -4.79 15.77
CA ASP A 24 -3.68 -4.55 15.72
C ASP A 24 -4.50 -5.85 15.77
N GLY A 25 -4.03 -6.91 15.15
CA GLY A 25 -4.73 -8.19 15.16
C GLY A 25 -5.87 -8.32 14.16
N GLU A 26 -6.37 -7.24 13.61
CA GLU A 26 -7.42 -7.27 12.59
C GLU A 26 -6.87 -7.45 11.18
N PHE A 27 -5.61 -7.13 10.99
CA PHE A 27 -4.97 -7.19 9.70
C PHE A 27 -4.14 -8.47 9.57
N HIS A 28 -4.29 -9.11 8.43
CA HIS A 28 -3.46 -10.26 8.07
C HIS A 28 -2.58 -9.86 6.90
N LEU A 29 -1.30 -9.67 7.16
CA LEU A 29 -0.36 -9.21 6.15
C LEU A 29 0.01 -10.39 5.24
N VAL A 30 -0.47 -10.37 4.01
CA VAL A 30 -0.26 -11.45 3.05
C VAL A 30 0.88 -11.17 2.08
N GLY A 31 1.36 -9.95 2.04
CA GLY A 31 2.51 -9.60 1.20
C GLY A 31 3.09 -8.26 1.57
N VAL A 32 4.42 -8.15 1.44
CA VAL A 32 5.16 -6.92 1.66
C VAL A 32 6.04 -6.72 0.44
N PHE A 33 5.88 -5.59 -0.23
CA PHE A 33 6.60 -5.31 -1.47
C PHE A 33 7.24 -3.95 -1.40
N ARG A 34 8.37 -3.81 -2.07
CA ARG A 34 9.07 -2.53 -2.16
C ARG A 34 8.61 -1.72 -3.36
N ASP A 35 7.91 -2.35 -4.29
CA ASP A 35 7.53 -1.79 -5.59
C ASP A 35 6.05 -2.04 -5.82
N ALA A 36 5.34 -1.01 -6.25
CA ALA A 36 3.91 -1.11 -6.51
C ALA A 36 3.57 -2.09 -7.65
N PHE A 37 4.45 -2.21 -8.64
CA PHE A 37 4.25 -3.16 -9.73
C PHE A 37 4.30 -4.60 -9.24
N GLU A 38 5.21 -4.89 -8.31
CA GLU A 38 5.26 -6.23 -7.71
C GLU A 38 4.00 -6.51 -6.91
N ALA A 39 3.54 -5.52 -6.15
CA ALA A 39 2.30 -5.66 -5.40
C ALA A 39 1.11 -5.92 -6.33
N GLU A 40 1.06 -5.21 -7.45
CA GLU A 40 -0.01 -5.38 -8.43
C GLU A 40 -0.09 -6.81 -8.94
N LYS A 41 1.06 -7.44 -9.20
CA LYS A 41 1.11 -8.82 -9.68
C LYS A 41 0.59 -9.83 -8.65
N HIS A 42 0.61 -9.48 -7.39
CA HIS A 42 0.20 -10.36 -6.30
C HIS A 42 -1.20 -10.08 -5.75
N CYS A 43 -1.89 -9.08 -6.31
CA CYS A 43 -3.27 -8.82 -5.92
C CYS A 43 -4.19 -9.90 -6.48
N ASN A 44 -5.17 -10.28 -5.68
CA ASN A 44 -6.16 -11.27 -6.07
C ASN A 44 -7.47 -11.00 -5.33
N ALA A 45 -8.45 -11.87 -5.55
CA ALA A 45 -9.79 -11.68 -4.99
C ALA A 45 -9.83 -11.76 -3.46
N THR A 46 -8.81 -12.33 -2.83
CA THR A 46 -8.78 -12.46 -1.36
C THR A 46 -8.22 -11.23 -0.66
N VAL A 47 -7.52 -10.37 -1.38
CA VAL A 47 -6.95 -9.14 -0.82
C VAL A 47 -8.06 -8.11 -0.62
N LYS A 48 -8.09 -7.48 0.56
CA LYS A 48 -9.09 -6.48 0.90
C LYS A 48 -8.52 -5.08 1.05
N LEU A 49 -7.23 -4.98 1.35
CA LEU A 49 -6.59 -3.69 1.60
C LEU A 49 -5.19 -3.67 1.00
N VAL A 50 -4.87 -2.59 0.33
CA VAL A 50 -3.49 -2.28 -0.08
C VAL A 50 -3.10 -0.98 0.60
N LEU A 51 -2.10 -1.05 1.46
CA LEU A 51 -1.52 0.11 2.11
C LEU A 51 -0.26 0.47 1.36
N MET A 52 -0.28 1.62 0.70
CA MET A 52 0.78 2.02 -0.22
C MET A 52 1.39 3.34 0.24
N ASP A 53 2.71 3.32 0.51
CA ASP A 53 3.44 4.53 0.77
C ASP A 53 3.98 5.06 -0.56
N VAL A 54 3.62 6.31 -0.87
CA VAL A 54 4.01 6.94 -2.12
C VAL A 54 5.13 7.92 -1.84
N GLN A 55 6.35 7.53 -2.22
CA GLN A 55 7.50 8.42 -2.18
C GLN A 55 7.41 9.44 -3.32
N THR A 56 7.96 10.63 -3.10
CA THR A 56 7.91 11.67 -4.10
C THR A 56 8.52 11.26 -5.44
N GLN A 57 9.57 10.44 -5.39
CA GLN A 57 10.26 9.99 -6.60
C GLN A 57 9.44 8.98 -7.40
N HIS A 58 8.58 8.22 -6.74
CA HIS A 58 7.86 7.10 -7.36
C HIS A 58 6.35 7.25 -7.28
N LYS A 59 5.85 8.42 -6.88
CA LYS A 59 4.42 8.60 -6.64
C LYS A 59 3.55 8.35 -7.89
N HIS A 60 4.06 8.72 -9.07
CA HIS A 60 3.29 8.50 -10.30
C HIS A 60 3.15 7.02 -10.61
N SER A 61 4.22 6.25 -10.43
CA SER A 61 4.16 4.80 -10.62
C SER A 61 3.23 4.14 -9.61
N GLY A 62 3.30 4.58 -8.36
CA GLY A 62 2.43 4.04 -7.32
C GLY A 62 0.97 4.35 -7.58
N LEU A 63 0.65 5.58 -7.97
CA LEU A 63 -0.72 5.97 -8.26
C LEU A 63 -1.27 5.25 -9.49
N ALA A 64 -0.43 5.06 -10.53
CA ALA A 64 -0.84 4.32 -11.72
C ALA A 64 -1.14 2.85 -11.37
N ALA A 65 -0.29 2.22 -10.56
CA ALA A 65 -0.53 0.86 -10.09
C ALA A 65 -1.81 0.78 -9.26
N ALA A 66 -2.04 1.76 -8.40
CA ALA A 66 -3.25 1.81 -7.57
C ALA A 66 -4.50 1.87 -8.44
N GLU A 67 -4.49 2.66 -9.49
CA GLU A 67 -5.62 2.75 -10.42
C GLU A 67 -5.88 1.40 -11.09
N ARG A 68 -4.83 0.72 -11.55
CA ARG A 68 -4.98 -0.60 -12.18
C ARG A 68 -5.51 -1.64 -11.21
N ILE A 69 -5.01 -1.64 -9.98
CA ILE A 69 -5.47 -2.56 -8.95
C ILE A 69 -6.96 -2.33 -8.67
N LYS A 70 -7.35 -1.07 -8.50
CA LYS A 70 -8.74 -0.73 -8.21
C LYS A 70 -9.68 -1.11 -9.35
N LYS A 71 -9.21 -0.95 -10.59
CA LYS A 71 -9.98 -1.32 -11.76
C LYS A 71 -10.15 -2.83 -11.88
N ALA A 72 -9.08 -3.59 -11.62
CA ALA A 72 -9.12 -5.05 -11.70
C ALA A 72 -9.84 -5.69 -10.52
N PHE A 73 -9.71 -5.10 -9.33
CA PHE A 73 -10.27 -5.63 -8.08
C PHE A 73 -10.99 -4.52 -7.32
N PRO A 74 -12.21 -4.15 -7.73
CA PRO A 74 -12.91 -3.01 -7.11
C PRO A 74 -13.18 -3.17 -5.61
N GLN A 75 -13.16 -4.39 -5.10
CA GLN A 75 -13.37 -4.66 -3.69
C GLN A 75 -12.16 -4.29 -2.82
N ILE A 76 -10.99 -4.13 -3.43
CA ILE A 76 -9.79 -3.76 -2.67
C ILE A 76 -9.86 -2.28 -2.32
N LYS A 77 -9.70 -1.98 -1.03
CA LYS A 77 -9.54 -0.62 -0.57
C LYS A 77 -8.07 -0.25 -0.61
N ILE A 78 -7.75 0.86 -1.24
CA ILE A 78 -6.38 1.33 -1.34
C ILE A 78 -6.23 2.56 -0.47
N VAL A 79 -5.29 2.48 0.48
CA VAL A 79 -4.95 3.60 1.35
C VAL A 79 -3.56 4.06 0.97
N VAL A 80 -3.46 5.30 0.53
CA VAL A 80 -2.19 5.91 0.17
C VAL A 80 -1.68 6.68 1.38
N ALA A 81 -0.52 6.30 1.88
CA ALA A 81 0.15 6.98 2.97
C ALA A 81 1.44 7.59 2.45
N THR A 82 1.93 8.61 3.10
CA THR A 82 3.21 9.20 2.77
C THR A 82 4.04 9.38 4.03
N SER A 83 5.31 8.99 3.94
CA SER A 83 6.25 9.19 5.03
C SER A 83 6.79 10.62 5.07
N LEU A 84 6.57 11.38 4.00
CA LEU A 84 6.98 12.78 3.91
C LEU A 84 5.77 13.67 4.04
N VAL A 85 5.88 14.71 4.85
CA VAL A 85 4.83 15.70 5.00
C VAL A 85 4.95 16.69 3.84
N ASP A 86 4.23 16.41 2.76
CA ASP A 86 4.15 17.26 1.59
C ASP A 86 2.71 17.81 1.52
N PRO A 87 2.53 19.14 1.64
CA PRO A 87 1.16 19.71 1.63
C PRO A 87 0.37 19.37 0.38
N GLU A 88 1.01 19.30 -0.78
CA GLU A 88 0.32 18.91 -2.02
C GLU A 88 -0.22 17.48 -1.94
N VAL A 89 0.60 16.56 -1.44
CA VAL A 89 0.19 15.16 -1.31
C VAL A 89 -0.95 15.05 -0.30
N LEU A 90 -0.85 15.76 0.83
CA LEU A 90 -1.89 15.73 1.84
C LEU A 90 -3.22 16.28 1.33
N GLN A 91 -3.20 17.30 0.47
CA GLN A 91 -4.42 17.85 -0.09
C GLN A 91 -5.12 16.88 -1.04
N ARG A 92 -4.37 15.99 -1.66
CA ARG A 92 -4.92 15.00 -2.58
C ARG A 92 -5.36 13.72 -1.89
N ALA A 93 -4.83 13.49 -0.72
CA ALA A 93 -5.19 12.32 0.05
C ALA A 93 -6.51 12.52 0.75
#